data_47d81d8e448182c498b6dfc7593c6e63
#
_entry.id   47d81d8e448182c498b6dfc7593c6e63
#
_cell.length_a   1.000
_cell.length_b   1.000
_cell.length_c   1.000
_cell.angle_alpha   90.00
_cell.angle_beta   90.00
_cell.angle_gamma   90.00
#
_symmetry.space_group_name_H-M   'P 1'
#
loop_
_entity.id
_entity.type
_entity.pdbx_description
1 polymer ?
#
loop_
_entity_poly.entity_id
_entity_poly.type
_entity_poly.pdbx_seq_one_letter_code
_entity_poly.pdbx_strand_id
1 'polypeptide(L)'
;FPPALTTVNINWRQRARQLEKGFSFEQRYTSLTYKPVEKSSDYLNEMKEAKEDVTDRLDWIAFKNQFFSSVLIADQDFDKASLTSTPQQEGSGYMKNYTADMTTFFDPTGKQPTDMQFYFGPNHFKTLLNSNDLSLSQKDLELEDLVYLGWPIIRWVNRWFTINLFDWLSGWGLSMGVVLLLMTFIVKV
;
A
#
# COMPACT_ATOMS: atom_id res chain seq x y z
N PHE A 1 -21.45 -5.20 25.98
CA PHE A 1 -20.04 -4.91 26.33
C PHE A 1 -19.99 -3.95 27.53
N PRO A 2 -18.92 -3.97 28.36
CA PRO A 2 -18.75 -2.98 29.42
C PRO A 2 -18.76 -1.57 28.86
N PRO A 3 -19.45 -0.60 29.49
CA PRO A 3 -19.52 0.77 28.99
C PRO A 3 -18.17 1.51 28.90
N ALA A 4 -17.17 1.01 29.63
CA ALA A 4 -15.82 1.55 29.62
C ALA A 4 -14.96 1.05 28.43
N LEU A 5 -15.45 0.11 27.62
CA LEU A 5 -14.74 -0.41 26.46
C LEU A 5 -14.97 0.51 25.27
N THR A 6 -14.08 1.47 25.07
CA THR A 6 -14.17 2.47 24.00
C THR A 6 -13.22 2.21 22.82
N THR A 7 -12.40 1.17 22.91
CA THR A 7 -11.43 0.80 21.88
C THR A 7 -11.38 -0.70 21.68
N VAL A 8 -11.02 -1.13 20.48
CA VAL A 8 -10.75 -2.52 20.12
C VAL A 8 -9.35 -2.65 19.54
N ASN A 9 -8.68 -3.74 19.89
CA ASN A 9 -7.38 -4.08 19.31
C ASN A 9 -7.57 -5.07 18.17
N ILE A 10 -6.90 -4.78 17.06
CA ILE A 10 -6.89 -5.60 15.84
C ILE A 10 -5.47 -6.10 15.63
N ASN A 11 -5.29 -7.40 15.52
CA ASN A 11 -4.03 -8.01 15.13
C ASN A 11 -4.16 -8.57 13.72
N TRP A 12 -3.41 -7.99 12.79
CA TRP A 12 -3.38 -8.43 11.41
C TRP A 12 -1.99 -8.95 11.04
N ARG A 13 -1.94 -10.16 10.49
CA ARG A 13 -0.71 -10.84 10.11
C ARG A 13 -0.79 -11.36 8.70
N GLN A 14 0.31 -11.26 7.97
CA GLN A 14 0.43 -11.81 6.63
C GLN A 14 1.86 -12.26 6.36
N ARG A 15 1.99 -13.36 5.62
CA ARG A 15 3.26 -13.80 5.05
C ARG A 15 3.28 -13.42 3.56
N ALA A 16 4.21 -12.54 3.19
CA ALA A 16 4.43 -12.15 1.80
C ALA A 16 5.11 -13.30 1.06
N ARG A 17 4.39 -13.93 0.13
CA ARG A 17 4.93 -15.04 -0.68
C ARG A 17 5.88 -14.48 -1.73
N GLN A 18 6.98 -15.20 -2.02
CA GLN A 18 7.83 -14.91 -3.16
C GLN A 18 7.07 -15.26 -4.45
N LEU A 19 7.03 -14.31 -5.38
CA LEU A 19 6.32 -14.44 -6.67
C LEU A 19 7.30 -14.54 -7.85
N GLU A 20 8.51 -13.96 -7.69
CA GLU A 20 9.51 -13.87 -8.73
C GLU A 20 10.76 -14.69 -8.41
N LYS A 21 11.56 -15.00 -9.45
CA LYS A 21 12.83 -15.72 -9.29
C LYS A 21 13.91 -14.89 -8.62
N GLY A 22 13.86 -13.57 -8.80
CA GLY A 22 14.87 -12.64 -8.30
C GLY A 22 14.58 -12.17 -6.88
N PHE A 23 14.91 -12.99 -5.87
CA PHE A 23 14.64 -12.70 -4.46
C PHE A 23 15.06 -11.30 -4.02
N SER A 24 16.33 -10.93 -4.24
CA SER A 24 16.85 -9.61 -3.81
C SER A 24 16.20 -8.43 -4.54
N PHE A 25 15.73 -8.63 -5.77
CA PHE A 25 15.00 -7.60 -6.50
C PHE A 25 13.59 -7.44 -5.93
N GLU A 26 12.85 -8.54 -5.77
CA GLU A 26 11.48 -8.52 -5.23
C GLU A 26 11.43 -7.96 -3.81
N GLN A 27 12.47 -8.26 -2.98
CA GLN A 27 12.57 -7.80 -1.61
C GLN A 27 12.51 -6.27 -1.50
N ARG A 28 13.11 -5.52 -2.43
CA ARG A 28 13.12 -4.05 -2.45
C ARG A 28 11.75 -3.44 -2.70
N TYR A 29 10.82 -4.20 -3.28
CA TYR A 29 9.46 -3.76 -3.58
C TYR A 29 8.41 -4.36 -2.65
N THR A 30 8.87 -5.08 -1.62
CA THR A 30 8.01 -5.75 -0.64
C THR A 30 8.15 -5.03 0.69
N SER A 31 7.12 -4.28 1.11
CA SER A 31 7.16 -3.41 2.30
C SER A 31 5.86 -3.44 3.11
N LEU A 32 5.98 -3.15 4.40
CA LEU A 32 4.86 -2.71 5.22
C LEU A 32 4.81 -1.18 5.12
N THR A 33 3.72 -0.67 4.59
CA THR A 33 3.49 0.75 4.33
C THR A 33 2.29 1.21 5.14
N TYR A 34 2.29 2.44 5.61
CA TYR A 34 1.18 3.01 6.37
C TYR A 34 0.99 4.49 6.04
N LYS A 35 -0.21 4.99 6.25
CA LYS A 35 -0.58 6.38 5.96
C LYS A 35 -1.05 7.07 7.23
N PRO A 36 -0.22 7.94 7.82
CA PRO A 36 -0.69 8.81 8.88
C PRO A 36 -1.70 9.83 8.33
N VAL A 37 -2.69 10.17 9.16
CA VAL A 37 -3.67 11.22 8.83
C VAL A 37 -2.94 12.54 8.56
N GLU A 38 -3.31 13.22 7.47
CA GLU A 38 -2.74 14.52 7.06
C GLU A 38 -1.24 14.54 6.77
N LYS A 39 -0.58 13.38 6.66
CA LYS A 39 0.83 13.26 6.29
C LYS A 39 0.97 12.34 5.08
N SER A 40 2.11 12.41 4.40
CA SER A 40 2.45 11.42 3.35
C SER A 40 2.59 10.02 3.92
N SER A 41 2.35 9.02 3.09
CA SER A 41 2.59 7.62 3.44
C SER A 41 4.07 7.37 3.76
N ASP A 42 4.33 6.43 4.66
CA ASP A 42 5.67 5.98 5.06
C ASP A 42 5.74 4.46 5.07
N TYR A 43 6.93 3.89 5.17
CA TYR A 43 7.12 2.45 5.11
C TYR A 43 8.29 1.99 5.97
N LEU A 44 8.18 0.76 6.51
CA LEU A 44 9.26 0.12 7.23
C LEU A 44 10.41 -0.30 6.29
N ASN A 45 11.63 -0.33 6.82
CA ASN A 45 12.81 -0.73 6.06
C ASN A 45 12.60 -2.08 5.35
N GLU A 46 12.81 -2.10 4.03
CA GLU A 46 12.57 -3.29 3.20
C GLU A 46 13.67 -4.35 3.30
N MET A 47 14.86 -3.99 3.73
CA MET A 47 16.03 -4.90 3.70
C MET A 47 16.35 -5.53 5.04
N LYS A 48 15.84 -4.97 6.13
CA LYS A 48 16.15 -5.39 7.50
C LYS A 48 14.87 -5.66 8.29
N GLU A 49 15.01 -6.40 9.37
CA GLU A 49 13.95 -6.44 10.37
C GLU A 49 13.71 -5.03 10.90
N ALA A 50 12.48 -4.64 10.90
CA ALA A 50 12.06 -3.33 11.36
C ALA A 50 10.79 -3.45 12.21
N LYS A 51 10.79 -2.70 13.31
CA LYS A 51 9.65 -2.51 14.18
C LYS A 51 9.46 -1.02 14.42
N GLU A 52 8.22 -0.57 14.35
CA GLU A 52 7.85 0.82 14.61
C GLU A 52 6.56 0.89 15.41
N ASP A 53 6.58 1.70 16.45
CA ASP A 53 5.39 2.01 17.24
C ASP A 53 4.90 3.40 16.82
N VAL A 54 3.87 3.43 15.97
CA VAL A 54 3.30 4.65 15.41
C VAL A 54 2.23 5.17 16.37
N THR A 55 2.42 6.39 16.84
CA THR A 55 1.51 7.10 17.75
C THR A 55 0.58 8.08 17.04
N ASP A 56 0.90 8.41 15.79
CA ASP A 56 0.00 9.18 14.93
C ASP A 56 -1.22 8.32 14.55
N ARG A 57 -2.36 8.97 14.34
CA ARG A 57 -3.53 8.30 13.79
C ARG A 57 -3.26 7.91 12.34
N LEU A 58 -3.76 6.73 11.93
CA LEU A 58 -3.52 6.18 10.61
C LEU A 58 -4.83 5.99 9.85
N ASP A 59 -4.85 6.40 8.58
CA ASP A 59 -5.95 6.12 7.65
C ASP A 59 -5.96 4.67 7.20
N TRP A 60 -4.78 4.12 6.90
CA TRP A 60 -4.63 2.75 6.46
C TRP A 60 -3.24 2.16 6.73
N ILE A 61 -3.18 0.84 6.70
CA ILE A 61 -1.95 0.05 6.75
C ILE A 61 -1.98 -0.93 5.57
N ALA A 62 -0.84 -1.10 4.87
CA ALA A 62 -0.70 -1.95 3.70
C ALA A 62 0.44 -2.96 3.85
N PHE A 63 0.15 -4.21 3.54
CA PHE A 63 1.16 -5.24 3.31
C PHE A 63 1.35 -5.38 1.80
N LYS A 64 2.42 -4.81 1.33
CA LYS A 64 2.73 -4.66 -0.09
C LYS A 64 3.71 -5.73 -0.55
N ASN A 65 3.38 -6.41 -1.65
CA ASN A 65 4.31 -7.17 -2.47
C ASN A 65 4.67 -6.36 -3.72
N GLN A 66 5.51 -6.90 -4.59
CA GLN A 66 5.92 -6.20 -5.81
C GLN A 66 4.74 -5.78 -6.70
N PHE A 67 3.76 -6.67 -6.91
CA PHE A 67 2.64 -6.45 -7.86
C PHE A 67 1.28 -6.29 -7.21
N PHE A 68 1.13 -6.70 -5.96
CA PHE A 68 -0.15 -6.71 -5.26
C PHE A 68 0.00 -6.18 -3.84
N SER A 69 -1.04 -5.55 -3.35
CA SER A 69 -1.15 -5.10 -1.96
C SER A 69 -2.42 -5.60 -1.30
N SER A 70 -2.30 -5.84 -0.01
CA SER A 70 -3.42 -5.99 0.92
C SER A 70 -3.43 -4.73 1.79
N VAL A 71 -4.51 -3.97 1.77
CA VAL A 71 -4.65 -2.73 2.53
C VAL A 71 -5.84 -2.83 3.46
N LEU A 72 -5.64 -2.50 4.73
CA LEU A 72 -6.71 -2.32 5.69
C LEU A 72 -6.90 -0.83 5.95
N ILE A 73 -8.09 -0.35 5.63
CA ILE A 73 -8.50 1.05 5.70
C ILE A 73 -9.45 1.20 6.88
N ALA A 74 -9.20 2.17 7.75
CA ALA A 74 -10.10 2.53 8.85
C ALA A 74 -10.85 3.81 8.50
N ASP A 75 -12.18 3.75 8.58
CA ASP A 75 -13.00 4.91 8.31
C ASP A 75 -12.90 5.98 9.41
N GLN A 76 -12.72 5.53 10.67
CA GLN A 76 -12.53 6.40 11.84
C GLN A 76 -11.08 6.43 12.35
N ASP A 77 -10.11 6.09 11.52
CA ASP A 77 -8.69 5.99 11.79
C ASP A 77 -8.30 4.85 12.77
N PHE A 78 -7.06 4.43 12.70
CA PHE A 78 -6.41 3.70 13.78
C PHE A 78 -5.73 4.72 14.71
N ASP A 79 -6.03 4.67 16.02
CA ASP A 79 -5.47 5.62 16.99
C ASP A 79 -3.95 5.48 17.12
N LYS A 80 -3.46 4.25 17.06
CA LYS A 80 -2.05 3.88 17.13
C LYS A 80 -1.83 2.49 16.54
N ALA A 81 -0.59 2.20 16.14
CA ALA A 81 -0.21 0.89 15.65
C ALA A 81 1.22 0.50 16.06
N SER A 82 1.43 -0.79 16.34
CA SER A 82 2.75 -1.41 16.42
C SER A 82 2.96 -2.26 15.18
N LEU A 83 3.90 -1.87 14.35
CA LEU A 83 4.16 -2.44 13.03
C LEU A 83 5.46 -3.22 13.04
N THR A 84 5.46 -4.43 12.51
CA THR A 84 6.67 -5.27 12.44
C THR A 84 6.79 -5.90 11.06
N SER A 85 7.98 -5.83 10.48
CA SER A 85 8.36 -6.44 9.21
C SER A 85 9.62 -7.27 9.40
N THR A 86 9.52 -8.59 9.25
CA THR A 86 10.65 -9.51 9.43
C THR A 86 10.98 -10.19 8.09
N PRO A 87 12.12 -9.85 7.44
CA PRO A 87 12.55 -10.50 6.21
C PRO A 87 12.74 -12.01 6.40
N GLN A 88 12.44 -12.76 5.36
CA GLN A 88 12.65 -14.20 5.32
C GLN A 88 13.94 -14.54 4.53
N GLN A 89 14.44 -15.75 4.69
CA GLN A 89 15.62 -16.21 3.97
C GLN A 89 15.26 -16.61 2.53
N GLU A 90 16.19 -16.37 1.62
CA GLU A 90 16.10 -16.87 0.25
C GLU A 90 15.91 -18.39 0.24
N GLY A 91 15.01 -18.87 -0.62
CA GLY A 91 14.65 -20.30 -0.68
C GLY A 91 13.54 -20.72 0.28
N SER A 92 13.09 -19.86 1.20
CA SER A 92 11.95 -20.15 2.09
C SER A 92 10.59 -20.14 1.36
N GLY A 93 10.54 -19.58 0.15
CA GLY A 93 9.31 -19.32 -0.60
C GLY A 93 8.54 -18.09 -0.14
N TYR A 94 9.08 -17.34 0.81
CA TYR A 94 8.47 -16.13 1.37
C TYR A 94 9.48 -14.98 1.42
N MET A 95 8.97 -13.76 1.25
CA MET A 95 9.78 -12.54 1.31
C MET A 95 9.84 -12.00 2.73
N LYS A 96 8.68 -11.90 3.40
CA LYS A 96 8.54 -11.27 4.71
C LYS A 96 7.38 -11.85 5.52
N ASN A 97 7.49 -11.72 6.83
CA ASN A 97 6.36 -11.81 7.75
C ASN A 97 6.00 -10.40 8.21
N TYR A 98 4.74 -10.03 8.06
CA TYR A 98 4.17 -8.78 8.54
C TYR A 98 3.28 -9.00 9.73
N THR A 99 3.35 -8.07 10.68
CA THR A 99 2.41 -7.98 11.80
C THR A 99 2.06 -6.52 12.01
N ALA A 100 0.77 -6.23 12.14
CA ALA A 100 0.26 -4.94 12.54
C ALA A 100 -0.71 -5.15 13.70
N ASP A 101 -0.38 -4.59 14.85
CA ASP A 101 -1.22 -4.52 16.04
C ASP A 101 -1.76 -3.09 16.14
N MET A 102 -3.06 -2.93 15.92
CA MET A 102 -3.73 -1.62 15.80
C MET A 102 -4.80 -1.47 16.86
N THR A 103 -5.04 -0.23 17.25
CA THR A 103 -6.15 0.13 18.13
C THR A 103 -7.06 1.11 17.38
N THR A 104 -8.36 0.90 17.42
CA THR A 104 -9.34 1.82 16.85
C THR A 104 -10.52 2.02 17.80
N PHE A 105 -11.31 3.06 17.55
CA PHE A 105 -12.51 3.36 18.29
C PHE A 105 -13.52 2.20 18.25
N PHE A 106 -14.22 2.02 19.34
CA PHE A 106 -15.33 1.07 19.47
C PHE A 106 -16.44 1.64 20.33
N ASP A 107 -17.66 1.64 19.80
CA ASP A 107 -18.85 2.03 20.58
C ASP A 107 -19.52 0.79 21.18
N PRO A 108 -19.45 0.57 22.51
CA PRO A 108 -20.07 -0.56 23.17
C PRO A 108 -21.60 -0.52 23.16
N THR A 109 -22.19 0.62 22.84
CA THR A 109 -23.66 0.79 22.74
C THR A 109 -24.21 0.34 21.40
N GLY A 110 -23.34 0.16 20.38
CA GLY A 110 -23.72 -0.22 19.03
C GLY A 110 -24.41 0.88 18.22
N LYS A 111 -24.37 2.14 18.67
CA LYS A 111 -24.94 3.28 17.94
C LYS A 111 -24.04 3.80 16.83
N GLN A 112 -22.72 3.66 17.02
CA GLN A 112 -21.72 4.05 16.03
C GLN A 112 -20.94 2.82 15.59
N PRO A 113 -21.06 2.36 14.33
CA PRO A 113 -20.30 1.25 13.83
C PRO A 113 -18.81 1.63 13.70
N THR A 114 -17.93 0.64 13.87
CA THR A 114 -16.51 0.78 13.53
C THR A 114 -16.30 0.21 12.13
N ASP A 115 -16.33 1.08 11.14
CA ASP A 115 -16.26 0.68 9.74
C ASP A 115 -14.80 0.54 9.28
N MET A 116 -14.51 -0.57 8.63
CA MET A 116 -13.22 -0.87 8.04
C MET A 116 -13.40 -1.53 6.70
N GLN A 117 -12.46 -1.30 5.80
CA GLN A 117 -12.48 -1.87 4.46
C GLN A 117 -11.15 -2.53 4.14
N PHE A 118 -11.21 -3.62 3.37
CA PHE A 118 -10.04 -4.24 2.79
C PHE A 118 -9.98 -3.96 1.29
N TYR A 119 -8.80 -3.54 0.83
CA TYR A 119 -8.43 -3.59 -0.56
C TYR A 119 -7.46 -4.76 -0.77
N PHE A 120 -7.76 -5.63 -1.71
CA PHE A 120 -6.86 -6.67 -2.20
C PHE A 120 -6.77 -6.53 -3.71
N GLY A 121 -5.64 -6.07 -4.21
CA GLY A 121 -5.55 -5.77 -5.63
C GLY A 121 -4.14 -5.46 -6.12
N PRO A 122 -4.03 -5.21 -7.44
CA PRO A 122 -2.75 -4.92 -8.07
C PRO A 122 -2.21 -3.54 -7.68
N ASN A 123 -0.89 -3.42 -7.62
CA ASN A 123 -0.18 -2.15 -7.47
C ASN A 123 -0.16 -1.40 -8.81
N HIS A 124 -1.33 -1.15 -9.36
CA HIS A 124 -1.50 -0.41 -10.60
C HIS A 124 -1.99 1.01 -10.29
N PHE A 125 -1.22 2.02 -10.70
CA PHE A 125 -1.42 3.42 -10.30
C PHE A 125 -2.87 3.90 -10.47
N LYS A 126 -3.47 3.71 -11.65
CA LYS A 126 -4.84 4.15 -11.91
C LYS A 126 -5.90 3.38 -11.11
N THR A 127 -5.67 2.08 -10.89
CA THR A 127 -6.56 1.26 -10.06
C THR A 127 -6.56 1.77 -8.62
N LEU A 128 -5.37 2.04 -8.06
CA LEU A 128 -5.22 2.57 -6.70
C LEU A 128 -5.78 3.98 -6.58
N LEU A 129 -5.52 4.86 -7.55
CA LEU A 129 -6.09 6.20 -7.60
C LEU A 129 -7.63 6.17 -7.60
N ASN A 130 -8.24 5.28 -8.40
CA ASN A 130 -9.69 5.12 -8.43
C ASN A 130 -10.24 4.43 -7.17
N SER A 131 -9.38 3.77 -6.38
CA SER A 131 -9.77 3.11 -5.13
C SER A 131 -9.80 4.07 -3.94
N ASN A 132 -9.40 5.33 -4.11
CA ASN A 132 -9.54 6.35 -3.06
C ASN A 132 -11.01 6.59 -2.67
N ASP A 133 -11.95 6.32 -3.57
CA ASP A 133 -13.40 6.37 -3.31
C ASP A 133 -13.90 5.25 -2.37
N LEU A 134 -13.03 4.30 -1.98
CA LEU A 134 -13.40 3.26 -1.00
C LEU A 134 -13.63 3.83 0.40
N SER A 135 -13.13 5.00 0.71
CA SER A 135 -13.38 5.63 2.01
C SER A 135 -14.84 6.02 2.14
N LEU A 136 -15.55 5.46 3.14
CA LEU A 136 -16.93 5.82 3.46
C LEU A 136 -17.02 7.26 3.98
N SER A 137 -15.98 7.77 4.60
CA SER A 137 -15.85 9.16 5.08
C SER A 137 -15.37 10.14 4.01
N GLN A 138 -15.23 9.70 2.75
CA GLN A 138 -14.76 10.50 1.62
C GLN A 138 -13.36 11.13 1.83
N LYS A 139 -12.49 10.44 2.57
CA LYS A 139 -11.09 10.83 2.73
C LYS A 139 -10.33 10.56 1.43
N ASP A 140 -9.38 11.43 1.10
CA ASP A 140 -8.38 11.12 0.10
C ASP A 140 -7.36 10.15 0.71
N LEU A 141 -7.45 8.88 0.33
CA LEU A 141 -6.62 7.82 0.88
C LEU A 141 -5.20 7.82 0.31
N GLU A 142 -4.98 8.48 -0.85
CA GLU A 142 -3.68 8.49 -1.56
C GLU A 142 -3.09 7.08 -1.74
N LEU A 143 -3.94 6.08 -2.05
CA LEU A 143 -3.51 4.68 -2.23
C LEU A 143 -2.52 4.50 -3.38
N GLU A 144 -2.54 5.40 -4.37
CA GLU A 144 -1.57 5.43 -5.46
C GLU A 144 -0.13 5.62 -5.00
N ASP A 145 0.10 6.12 -3.77
CA ASP A 145 1.44 6.24 -3.16
C ASP A 145 2.08 4.88 -2.89
N LEU A 146 1.30 3.79 -2.87
CA LEU A 146 1.84 2.42 -2.87
C LEU A 146 2.67 2.11 -4.14
N VAL A 147 2.47 2.86 -5.23
CA VAL A 147 3.29 2.75 -6.44
C VAL A 147 4.45 3.73 -6.37
N TYR A 148 5.66 3.20 -6.14
CA TYR A 148 6.85 4.04 -6.12
C TYR A 148 7.17 4.60 -7.51
N LEU A 149 6.90 5.87 -7.74
CA LEU A 149 7.15 6.58 -9.00
C LEU A 149 8.50 7.31 -9.05
N GLY A 150 9.37 7.10 -8.07
CA GLY A 150 10.69 7.75 -8.00
C GLY A 150 10.69 9.10 -7.26
N TRP A 151 11.77 9.87 -7.42
CA TRP A 151 11.95 11.18 -6.79
C TRP A 151 10.87 12.17 -7.23
N PRO A 152 10.60 13.25 -6.48
CA PRO A 152 9.46 14.15 -6.73
C PRO A 152 9.37 14.67 -8.17
N ILE A 153 10.49 15.05 -8.79
CA ILE A 153 10.53 15.53 -10.17
C ILE A 153 10.22 14.39 -11.15
N ILE A 154 10.82 13.21 -10.94
CA ILE A 154 10.60 12.02 -11.75
C ILE A 154 9.17 11.51 -11.57
N ARG A 155 8.65 11.56 -10.34
CA ARG A 155 7.26 11.22 -10.01
C ARG A 155 6.27 12.09 -10.79
N TRP A 156 6.51 13.40 -10.86
CA TRP A 156 5.68 14.33 -11.64
C TRP A 156 5.68 13.98 -13.13
N VAL A 157 6.86 13.77 -13.74
CA VAL A 157 6.98 13.35 -15.14
C VAL A 157 6.30 12.00 -15.38
N ASN A 158 6.52 11.02 -14.51
CA ASN A 158 5.90 9.71 -14.65
C ASN A 158 4.38 9.78 -14.53
N ARG A 159 3.85 10.54 -13.58
CA ARG A 159 2.40 10.68 -13.36
C ARG A 159 1.69 11.35 -14.53
N TRP A 160 2.28 12.44 -15.05
CA TRP A 160 1.63 13.27 -16.10
C TRP A 160 1.95 12.83 -17.52
N PHE A 161 3.15 12.35 -17.76
CA PHE A 161 3.61 12.03 -19.11
C PHE A 161 3.70 10.52 -19.34
N THR A 162 4.51 9.81 -18.59
CA THR A 162 4.86 8.41 -18.90
C THR A 162 3.65 7.47 -18.80
N ILE A 163 2.85 7.57 -17.73
CA ILE A 163 1.65 6.72 -17.52
C ILE A 163 0.60 7.00 -18.60
N ASN A 164 0.34 8.28 -18.88
CA ASN A 164 -0.67 8.63 -19.88
C ASN A 164 -0.23 8.27 -21.30
N LEU A 165 1.05 8.45 -21.63
CA LEU A 165 1.61 8.04 -22.91
C LEU A 165 1.54 6.52 -23.10
N PHE A 166 1.90 5.76 -22.05
CA PHE A 166 1.81 4.30 -22.07
C PHE A 166 0.38 3.82 -22.31
N ASP A 167 -0.59 4.37 -21.57
CA ASP A 167 -1.98 3.99 -21.72
C ASP A 167 -2.55 4.35 -23.09
N TRP A 168 -2.19 5.52 -23.60
CA TRP A 168 -2.60 5.95 -24.94
C TRP A 168 -2.07 5.01 -26.03
N LEU A 169 -0.78 4.65 -25.99
CA LEU A 169 -0.19 3.71 -26.95
C LEU A 169 -0.75 2.29 -26.79
N SER A 170 -1.00 1.85 -25.55
CA SER A 170 -1.57 0.53 -25.28
C SER A 170 -3.02 0.42 -25.78
N GLY A 171 -3.75 1.53 -25.78
CA GLY A 171 -5.12 1.61 -26.30
C GLY A 171 -5.23 1.40 -27.83
N TRP A 172 -4.10 1.44 -28.55
CA TRP A 172 -4.08 1.16 -30.01
C TRP A 172 -4.09 -0.33 -30.35
N GLY A 173 -4.12 -1.21 -29.35
CA GLY A 173 -4.10 -2.67 -29.57
C GLY A 173 -2.75 -3.23 -30.05
N LEU A 174 -1.69 -2.44 -29.91
CA LEU A 174 -0.32 -2.84 -30.26
C LEU A 174 0.22 -3.86 -29.27
N SER A 175 1.13 -4.73 -29.73
CA SER A 175 1.83 -5.61 -28.81
C SER A 175 2.68 -4.79 -27.82
N MET A 176 2.82 -5.29 -26.58
CA MET A 176 3.56 -4.62 -25.52
C MET A 176 4.99 -4.27 -25.95
N GLY A 177 5.66 -5.12 -26.74
CA GLY A 177 7.00 -4.85 -27.27
C GLY A 177 7.05 -3.63 -28.18
N VAL A 178 6.05 -3.46 -29.04
CA VAL A 178 5.93 -2.27 -29.93
C VAL A 178 5.65 -1.01 -29.11
N VAL A 179 4.77 -1.09 -28.09
CA VAL A 179 4.49 0.04 -27.19
C VAL A 179 5.76 0.51 -26.50
N LEU A 180 6.55 -0.42 -25.92
CA LEU A 180 7.81 -0.07 -25.24
C LEU A 180 8.85 0.50 -26.20
N LEU A 181 8.93 -0.01 -27.44
CA LEU A 181 9.82 0.51 -28.46
C LEU A 181 9.44 1.96 -28.83
N LEU A 182 8.16 2.23 -29.09
CA LEU A 182 7.66 3.57 -29.39
C LEU A 182 7.91 4.53 -28.23
N MET A 183 7.63 4.11 -27.00
CA MET A 183 7.94 4.92 -25.80
C MET A 183 9.42 5.27 -25.71
N THR A 184 10.31 4.30 -26.01
CA THR A 184 11.77 4.54 -26.00
C THR A 184 12.17 5.61 -26.99
N PHE A 185 11.58 5.63 -28.18
CA PHE A 185 11.83 6.69 -29.18
C PHE A 185 11.32 8.04 -28.69
N ILE A 186 10.09 8.10 -28.18
CA ILE A 186 9.47 9.37 -27.76
C ILE A 186 10.20 9.99 -26.55
N VAL A 187 10.68 9.17 -25.61
CA VAL A 187 11.37 9.64 -24.40
C VAL A 187 12.84 10.00 -24.67
N LYS A 188 13.47 9.42 -25.69
CA LYS A 188 14.88 9.69 -26.03
C LYS A 188 15.10 10.88 -26.99
N VAL A 189 14.08 11.35 -27.66
CA VAL A 189 14.11 12.52 -28.54
C VAL A 189 13.79 13.77 -27.74
#